data_fcfd00ef62ee8ab9c26a3fe41a7b3417
#
_entry.id   fcfd00ef62ee8ab9c26a3fe41a7b3417
#
_cell.length_a   1.000
_cell.length_b   1.000
_cell.length_c   1.000
_cell.angle_alpha   90.00
_cell.angle_beta   90.00
_cell.angle_gamma   90.00
#
_symmetry.space_group_name_H-M   'P 1'
#
loop_
_entity.id
_entity.type
_entity.pdbx_description
1 polymer ?
#
loop_
_entity_poly.entity_id
_entity_poly.type
_entity_poly.pdbx_seq_one_letter_code
_entity_poly.pdbx_strand_id
1 'polypeptide(L)'
;MPRPNTPQYCPWAHRIADLVAGARKPILVGHSFGASVLLKYLSEAVRRPALAGLFLVATPFWGPDFPEFALAPDFGVRLRDVSPLYLFHSPDDPEIPFEHLERYRRVLPHAIVRALDGRGHEFNQPEFPELAADIRRLEGKRA
;
A
#
# COMPACT_ATOMS: atom_id res chain seq x y z
N MET A 1 -3.72 -6.32 -14.31
CA MET A 1 -4.77 -5.84 -13.37
C MET A 1 -6.10 -5.68 -14.13
N PRO A 2 -7.27 -5.97 -13.50
CA PRO A 2 -8.56 -5.83 -14.17
C PRO A 2 -8.88 -4.35 -14.46
N ARG A 3 -9.30 -4.07 -15.68
CA ARG A 3 -9.88 -2.81 -16.20
C ARG A 3 -9.50 -1.52 -15.45
N PRO A 4 -8.39 -0.87 -15.75
CA PRO A 4 -7.96 0.34 -15.06
C PRO A 4 -8.93 1.53 -15.23
N ASN A 5 -9.69 1.57 -16.33
CA ASN A 5 -10.61 2.68 -16.65
C ASN A 5 -11.99 2.57 -15.97
N THR A 6 -12.33 1.43 -15.37
CA THR A 6 -13.54 1.23 -14.57
C THR A 6 -13.18 0.35 -13.38
N PRO A 7 -12.46 0.91 -12.41
CA PRO A 7 -11.98 0.14 -11.28
C PRO A 7 -13.16 -0.36 -10.44
N GLN A 8 -13.17 -1.66 -10.19
CA GLN A 8 -14.08 -2.32 -9.26
C GLN A 8 -13.26 -3.08 -8.24
N TYR A 9 -13.59 -2.95 -6.98
CA TYR A 9 -12.81 -3.54 -5.89
C TYR A 9 -12.76 -5.07 -5.96
N CYS A 10 -13.92 -5.73 -6.13
CA CYS A 10 -14.00 -7.19 -6.08
C CYS A 10 -13.07 -7.92 -7.06
N PRO A 11 -13.01 -7.57 -8.37
CA PRO A 11 -12.08 -8.21 -9.29
C PRO A 11 -10.61 -8.04 -8.91
N TRP A 12 -10.26 -6.88 -8.33
CA TRP A 12 -8.91 -6.62 -7.87
C TRP A 12 -8.57 -7.43 -6.61
N ALA A 13 -9.50 -7.50 -5.66
CA ALA A 13 -9.35 -8.28 -4.44
C ALA A 13 -9.18 -9.78 -4.75
N HIS A 14 -9.98 -10.35 -5.68
CA HIS A 14 -9.84 -11.72 -6.12
C HIS A 14 -8.47 -11.97 -6.76
N ARG A 15 -8.02 -11.05 -7.63
CA ARG A 15 -6.70 -11.19 -8.27
C ARG A 15 -5.55 -11.14 -7.25
N ILE A 16 -5.65 -10.30 -6.25
CA ILE A 16 -4.67 -10.27 -5.15
C ILE A 16 -4.69 -11.59 -4.39
N ALA A 17 -5.89 -12.08 -4.03
CA ALA A 17 -6.04 -13.35 -3.33
C ALA A 17 -5.36 -14.50 -4.08
N ASP A 18 -5.59 -14.61 -5.40
CA ASP A 18 -4.96 -15.63 -6.24
C ASP A 18 -3.43 -15.52 -6.25
N LEU A 19 -2.91 -14.29 -6.35
CA LEU A 19 -1.46 -14.06 -6.40
C LEU A 19 -0.76 -14.39 -5.08
N VAL A 20 -1.42 -14.18 -3.95
CA VAL A 20 -0.82 -14.44 -2.63
C VAL A 20 -1.07 -15.84 -2.09
N ALA A 21 -2.07 -16.58 -2.62
CA ALA A 21 -2.49 -17.90 -2.12
C ALA A 21 -1.35 -18.93 -2.10
N GLY A 22 -0.46 -18.89 -3.08
CA GLY A 22 0.70 -19.80 -3.18
C GLY A 22 2.01 -19.23 -2.66
N ALA A 23 2.01 -17.99 -2.23
CA ALA A 23 3.23 -17.28 -1.88
C ALA A 23 3.61 -17.45 -0.40
N ARG A 24 4.85 -17.84 -0.15
CA ARG A 24 5.37 -17.94 1.22
C ARG A 24 5.97 -16.60 1.65
N LYS A 25 5.26 -15.87 2.50
CA LYS A 25 5.65 -14.55 3.01
C LYS A 25 6.03 -13.58 1.88
N PRO A 26 5.08 -13.21 0.99
CA PRO A 26 5.40 -12.29 -0.09
C PRO A 26 5.72 -10.88 0.42
N ILE A 27 6.51 -10.13 -0.35
CA ILE A 27 6.60 -8.68 -0.27
C ILE A 27 5.55 -8.13 -1.24
N LEU A 28 4.69 -7.26 -0.75
CA LEU A 28 3.68 -6.61 -1.58
C LEU A 28 4.04 -5.14 -1.78
N VAL A 29 3.95 -4.69 -3.02
CA VAL A 29 4.17 -3.29 -3.41
C VAL A 29 2.93 -2.81 -4.14
N GLY A 30 2.36 -1.71 -3.69
CA GLY A 30 1.25 -1.03 -4.34
C GLY A 30 1.56 0.43 -4.61
N HIS A 31 1.12 0.94 -5.75
CA HIS A 31 1.22 2.34 -6.13
C HIS A 31 -0.17 2.92 -6.34
N SER A 32 -0.40 4.14 -5.85
CA SER A 32 -1.62 4.89 -6.07
C SER A 32 -2.88 4.06 -5.74
N PHE A 33 -3.79 3.95 -6.70
CA PHE A 33 -5.00 3.14 -6.57
C PHE A 33 -4.71 1.68 -6.17
N GLY A 34 -3.67 1.06 -6.75
CA GLY A 34 -3.26 -0.30 -6.38
C GLY A 34 -2.82 -0.43 -4.91
N ALA A 35 -2.22 0.62 -4.35
CA ALA A 35 -1.85 0.66 -2.93
C ALA A 35 -3.10 0.67 -2.03
N SER A 36 -4.11 1.50 -2.36
CA SER A 36 -5.36 1.55 -1.60
C SER A 36 -6.14 0.24 -1.64
N VAL A 37 -6.16 -0.43 -2.80
CA VAL A 37 -6.80 -1.75 -2.95
C VAL A 37 -6.08 -2.81 -2.12
N LEU A 38 -4.73 -2.84 -2.12
CA LEU A 38 -3.96 -3.73 -1.27
C LEU A 38 -4.28 -3.52 0.21
N LEU A 39 -4.30 -2.26 0.64
CA LEU A 39 -4.59 -1.90 2.03
C LEU A 39 -5.98 -2.36 2.45
N LYS A 40 -6.99 -2.10 1.60
CA LYS A 40 -8.37 -2.55 1.83
C LYS A 40 -8.44 -4.07 1.89
N TYR A 41 -7.90 -4.77 0.90
CA TYR A 41 -7.88 -6.23 0.86
C TYR A 41 -7.27 -6.82 2.14
N LEU A 42 -6.09 -6.34 2.54
CA LEU A 42 -5.40 -6.84 3.73
C LEU A 42 -6.16 -6.54 5.04
N SER A 43 -6.88 -5.41 5.10
CA SER A 43 -7.68 -5.06 6.27
C SER A 43 -8.98 -5.85 6.40
N GLU A 44 -9.53 -6.35 5.28
CA GLU A 44 -10.80 -7.08 5.25
C GLU A 44 -10.64 -8.61 5.20
N ALA A 45 -9.44 -9.09 4.83
CA ALA A 45 -9.19 -10.52 4.69
C ALA A 45 -9.37 -11.26 6.02
N VAL A 46 -10.26 -12.26 6.05
CA VAL A 46 -10.49 -13.14 7.21
C VAL A 46 -9.21 -13.93 7.56
N ARG A 47 -8.49 -14.36 6.54
CA ARG A 47 -7.17 -15.00 6.67
C ARG A 47 -6.18 -14.24 5.80
N ARG A 48 -5.38 -13.43 6.44
CA ARG A 48 -4.32 -12.67 5.79
C ARG A 48 -3.08 -13.53 5.59
N PRO A 49 -2.41 -13.48 4.43
CA PRO A 49 -1.11 -14.09 4.28
C PRO A 49 -0.10 -13.40 5.22
N ALA A 50 0.80 -14.17 5.80
CA ALA A 50 1.95 -13.57 6.48
C ALA A 50 2.82 -12.88 5.42
N LEU A 51 3.08 -11.59 5.60
CA LEU A 51 3.90 -10.80 4.69
C LEU A 51 5.35 -10.71 5.17
N ALA A 52 6.29 -10.61 4.25
CA ALA A 52 7.65 -10.20 4.55
C ALA A 52 7.78 -8.66 4.57
N GLY A 53 6.89 -7.95 3.90
CA GLY A 53 6.78 -6.51 3.91
C GLY A 53 5.62 -6.00 3.06
N LEU A 54 5.14 -4.81 3.39
CA LEU A 54 4.13 -4.08 2.64
C LEU A 54 4.66 -2.68 2.34
N PHE A 55 4.68 -2.34 1.06
CA PHE A 55 5.13 -1.06 0.55
C PHE A 55 4.00 -0.36 -0.20
N LEU A 56 3.62 0.80 0.27
CA LEU A 56 2.50 1.60 -0.25
C LEU A 56 3.04 2.95 -0.73
N VAL A 57 2.87 3.25 -2.01
CA VAL A 57 3.41 4.44 -2.67
C VAL A 57 2.28 5.32 -3.15
N ALA A 58 2.31 6.62 -2.85
CA ALA A 58 1.33 7.62 -3.28
C ALA A 58 -0.11 7.16 -3.05
N THR A 59 -0.42 6.69 -1.86
CA THR A 59 -1.67 5.97 -1.55
C THR A 59 -2.81 6.93 -1.29
N PRO A 60 -3.89 6.93 -2.08
CA PRO A 60 -5.07 7.72 -1.80
C PRO A 60 -5.80 7.21 -0.56
N PHE A 61 -6.25 8.12 0.28
CA PHE A 61 -7.12 7.85 1.41
C PHE A 61 -8.57 8.14 1.01
N TRP A 62 -9.29 7.11 0.59
CA TRP A 62 -10.65 7.25 0.09
C TRP A 62 -11.63 7.59 1.21
N GLY A 63 -12.48 8.58 0.94
CA GLY A 63 -13.56 8.99 1.82
C GLY A 63 -14.93 8.43 1.38
N PRO A 64 -16.02 8.96 1.94
CA PRO A 64 -17.39 8.52 1.64
C PRO A 64 -17.81 8.65 0.18
N ASP A 65 -17.15 9.52 -0.58
CA ASP A 65 -17.42 9.76 -2.02
C ASP A 65 -17.00 8.54 -2.88
N PHE A 66 -16.15 7.67 -2.34
CA PHE A 66 -15.72 6.43 -2.99
C PHE A 66 -15.95 5.22 -2.08
N PRO A 67 -17.21 4.89 -1.77
CA PRO A 67 -17.54 3.90 -0.74
C PRO A 67 -17.01 2.50 -1.05
N GLU A 68 -16.89 2.15 -2.33
CA GLU A 68 -16.36 0.85 -2.74
C GLU A 68 -14.89 0.65 -2.32
N PHE A 69 -14.11 1.74 -2.22
CA PHE A 69 -12.70 1.73 -1.85
C PHE A 69 -12.42 2.27 -0.45
N ALA A 70 -13.45 2.80 0.22
CA ALA A 70 -13.33 3.29 1.58
C ALA A 70 -12.88 2.17 2.54
N LEU A 71 -12.00 2.53 3.47
CA LEU A 71 -11.53 1.64 4.51
C LEU A 71 -12.51 1.63 5.69
N ALA A 72 -12.67 0.49 6.33
CA ALA A 72 -13.43 0.40 7.59
C ALA A 72 -12.77 1.29 8.66
N PRO A 73 -13.54 1.89 9.58
CA PRO A 73 -13.00 2.78 10.61
C PRO A 73 -11.91 2.14 11.49
N ASP A 74 -11.94 0.84 11.64
CA ASP A 74 -11.02 0.05 12.46
C ASP A 74 -9.86 -0.58 11.66
N PHE A 75 -9.66 -0.20 10.38
CA PHE A 75 -8.65 -0.81 9.53
C PHE A 75 -7.24 -0.74 10.12
N GLY A 76 -6.90 0.32 10.83
CA GLY A 76 -5.60 0.46 11.48
C GLY A 76 -5.37 -0.59 12.57
N VAL A 77 -6.40 -0.90 13.36
CA VAL A 77 -6.36 -1.96 14.36
C VAL A 77 -6.19 -3.33 13.69
N ARG A 78 -6.89 -3.53 12.57
CA ARG A 78 -6.81 -4.79 11.80
C ARG A 78 -5.43 -5.01 11.18
N LEU A 79 -4.69 -3.94 10.88
CA LEU A 79 -3.37 -4.01 10.23
C LEU A 79 -2.19 -3.85 11.20
N ARG A 80 -2.45 -3.77 12.51
CA ARG A 80 -1.41 -3.51 13.53
C ARG A 80 -0.26 -4.52 13.55
N ASP A 81 -0.49 -5.74 13.06
CA ASP A 81 0.48 -6.83 12.98
C ASP A 81 1.16 -6.94 11.60
N VAL A 82 0.77 -6.11 10.64
CA VAL A 82 1.44 -6.02 9.33
C VAL A 82 2.72 -5.22 9.49
N SER A 83 3.85 -5.91 9.60
CA SER A 83 5.16 -5.30 9.80
C SER A 83 6.25 -6.09 9.08
N PRO A 84 7.18 -5.41 8.40
CA PRO A 84 7.24 -3.96 8.22
C PRO A 84 6.21 -3.44 7.18
N LEU A 85 5.65 -2.26 7.45
CA LEU A 85 4.78 -1.51 6.56
C LEU A 85 5.44 -0.17 6.25
N TYR A 86 5.61 0.13 4.97
CA TYR A 86 6.21 1.36 4.48
C TYR A 86 5.19 2.22 3.76
N LEU A 87 5.21 3.52 4.02
CA LEU A 87 4.41 4.52 3.34
C LEU A 87 5.34 5.51 2.64
N PHE A 88 5.30 5.52 1.31
CA PHE A 88 6.06 6.46 0.48
C PHE A 88 5.12 7.51 -0.11
N HIS A 89 5.49 8.77 -0.04
CA HIS A 89 4.74 9.85 -0.67
C HIS A 89 5.67 11.01 -1.02
N SER A 90 5.31 11.75 -2.07
CA SER A 90 6.01 12.96 -2.44
C SER A 90 5.18 14.20 -2.04
N PRO A 91 5.78 15.19 -1.35
CA PRO A 91 5.05 16.43 -1.03
C PRO A 91 4.58 17.22 -2.26
N ASP A 92 5.24 17.03 -3.41
CA ASP A 92 4.90 17.64 -4.69
C ASP A 92 4.01 16.77 -5.59
N ASP A 93 3.34 15.75 -5.03
CA ASP A 93 2.37 14.92 -5.74
C ASP A 93 1.17 15.79 -6.18
N PRO A 94 0.93 15.95 -7.51
CA PRO A 94 -0.16 16.80 -8.00
C PRO A 94 -1.52 16.11 -7.99
N GLU A 95 -1.58 14.79 -7.79
CA GLU A 95 -2.80 13.99 -7.87
C GLU A 95 -3.34 13.64 -6.50
N ILE A 96 -2.45 13.21 -5.59
CA ILE A 96 -2.83 12.79 -4.24
C ILE A 96 -2.21 13.74 -3.22
N PRO A 97 -3.03 14.58 -2.57
CA PRO A 97 -2.54 15.53 -1.58
C PRO A 97 -1.73 14.85 -0.46
N PHE A 98 -0.66 15.50 -0.03
CA PHE A 98 0.24 14.99 1.00
C PHE A 98 -0.46 14.69 2.34
N GLU A 99 -1.59 15.35 2.61
CA GLU A 99 -2.43 15.10 3.76
C GLU A 99 -2.94 13.65 3.84
N HIS A 100 -3.02 12.93 2.72
CA HIS A 100 -3.38 11.51 2.71
C HIS A 100 -2.34 10.67 3.44
N LEU A 101 -1.05 10.96 3.27
CA LEU A 101 0.03 10.34 4.04
C LEU A 101 -0.12 10.61 5.54
N GLU A 102 -0.44 11.86 5.92
CA GLU A 102 -0.61 12.23 7.31
C GLU A 102 -1.82 11.54 7.97
N ARG A 103 -2.90 11.30 7.21
CA ARG A 103 -4.03 10.49 7.68
C ARG A 103 -3.60 9.05 7.95
N TYR A 104 -2.89 8.41 7.03
CA TYR A 104 -2.37 7.07 7.22
C TYR A 104 -1.42 6.97 8.41
N ARG A 105 -0.52 7.93 8.56
CA ARG A 105 0.43 7.99 9.67
C ARG A 105 -0.26 7.99 11.05
N ARG A 106 -1.39 8.71 11.17
CA ARG A 106 -2.17 8.75 12.43
C ARG A 106 -2.80 7.41 12.77
N VAL A 107 -3.26 6.68 11.76
CA VAL A 107 -4.01 5.42 11.93
C VAL A 107 -3.08 4.21 11.95
N LEU A 108 -1.92 4.30 11.32
CA LEU A 108 -0.88 3.27 11.23
C LEU A 108 0.43 3.75 11.88
N PRO A 109 0.46 3.97 13.20
CA PRO A 109 1.62 4.59 13.86
C PRO A 109 2.88 3.72 13.83
N HIS A 110 2.76 2.44 13.51
CA HIS A 110 3.89 1.50 13.34
C HIS A 110 4.49 1.55 11.93
N ALA A 111 3.86 2.28 10.99
CA ALA A 111 4.37 2.39 9.63
C ALA A 111 5.66 3.21 9.56
N ILE A 112 6.57 2.77 8.69
CA ILE A 112 7.79 3.50 8.36
C ILE A 112 7.46 4.48 7.24
N VAL A 113 7.51 5.77 7.54
CA VAL A 113 7.18 6.84 6.59
C VAL A 113 8.41 7.29 5.84
N ARG A 114 8.28 7.43 4.52
CA ARG A 114 9.27 7.96 3.57
C ARG A 114 8.66 9.11 2.77
N ALA A 115 8.86 10.33 3.21
CA ALA A 115 8.54 11.52 2.41
C ALA A 115 9.73 11.81 1.50
N LEU A 116 9.52 11.83 0.18
CA LEU A 116 10.57 11.99 -0.82
C LEU A 116 10.22 13.13 -1.77
N ASP A 117 10.91 14.24 -1.66
CA ASP A 117 10.69 15.41 -2.51
C ASP A 117 11.05 15.14 -3.97
N GLY A 118 10.33 15.80 -4.88
CA GLY A 118 10.62 15.77 -6.31
C GLY A 118 10.28 14.46 -7.01
N ARG A 119 9.44 13.61 -6.40
CA ARG A 119 9.02 12.33 -7.01
C ARG A 119 7.70 12.42 -7.75
N GLY A 120 6.90 13.47 -7.50
CA GLY A 120 5.55 13.60 -8.03
C GLY A 120 4.65 12.43 -7.65
N HIS A 121 3.62 12.19 -8.46
CA HIS A 121 2.70 11.06 -8.23
C HIS A 121 3.27 9.72 -8.71
N GLU A 122 3.87 9.72 -9.90
CA GLU A 122 4.23 8.48 -10.60
C GLU A 122 5.46 7.78 -10.04
N PHE A 123 6.33 8.49 -9.30
CA PHE A 123 7.61 7.93 -8.86
C PHE A 123 8.41 7.30 -10.03
N ASN A 124 8.17 7.82 -11.24
CA ASN A 124 8.64 7.27 -12.52
C ASN A 124 10.05 7.70 -12.93
N GLN A 125 10.84 8.19 -12.00
CA GLN A 125 12.25 8.40 -12.26
C GLN A 125 12.92 7.06 -12.63
N PRO A 126 14.03 7.09 -13.39
CA PRO A 126 14.65 5.86 -13.90
C PRO A 126 14.93 4.81 -12.83
N GLU A 127 15.07 5.26 -11.59
CA GLU A 127 15.34 4.41 -10.44
C GLU A 127 14.51 4.86 -9.21
N PHE A 128 14.11 3.89 -8.41
CA PHE A 128 13.53 4.12 -7.09
C PHE A 128 14.42 3.44 -6.02
N PRO A 129 15.61 4.02 -5.76
CA PRO A 129 16.64 3.38 -4.96
C PRO A 129 16.22 3.19 -3.48
N GLU A 130 15.40 4.10 -2.94
CA GLU A 130 14.94 4.01 -1.56
C GLU A 130 14.04 2.79 -1.35
N LEU A 131 13.09 2.56 -2.25
CA LEU A 131 12.22 1.37 -2.24
C LEU A 131 13.06 0.11 -2.43
N ALA A 132 13.94 0.10 -3.41
CA ALA A 132 14.80 -1.04 -3.70
C ALA A 132 15.74 -1.37 -2.52
N ALA A 133 16.27 -0.37 -1.82
CA ALA A 133 17.11 -0.56 -0.65
C ALA A 133 16.33 -1.17 0.52
N ASP A 134 15.10 -0.68 0.78
CA ASP A 134 14.27 -1.21 1.85
C ASP A 134 13.84 -2.67 1.54
N ILE A 135 13.51 -3.00 0.28
CA ILE A 135 13.21 -4.37 -0.14
C ILE A 135 14.43 -5.28 0.07
N ARG A 136 15.62 -4.91 -0.44
CA ARG A 136 16.85 -5.70 -0.26
C ARG A 136 17.19 -5.95 1.21
N ARG A 137 16.95 -4.95 2.06
CA ARG A 137 17.16 -5.12 3.52
C ARG A 137 16.26 -6.19 4.12
N LEU A 138 15.02 -6.33 3.62
CA LEU A 138 14.12 -7.39 4.06
C LEU A 138 14.53 -8.77 3.54
N GLU A 139 14.98 -8.85 2.29
CA GLU A 139 15.47 -10.09 1.70
C GLU A 139 16.71 -10.60 2.41
N GLY A 140 17.66 -9.71 2.76
CA GLY A 140 18.85 -10.07 3.52
C GLY A 140 18.58 -10.61 4.93
N LYS A 141 17.43 -10.27 5.54
CA LYS A 141 17.01 -10.82 6.82
C LYS A 141 16.32 -12.19 6.71
N ARG A 142 15.99 -12.63 5.49
CA ARG A 142 15.32 -13.91 5.21
C ARG A 142 16.32 -15.04 4.88
N ALA A 143 17.53 -14.66 4.52
CA ALA A 143 18.64 -15.60 4.31
C ALA A 143 19.24 -16.03 5.64
#